data_6848aec71b0f0f19a01fba8497f84922
#
_entry.id   6848aec71b0f0f19a01fba8497f84922
#
_cell.length_a   1.000
_cell.length_b   1.000
_cell.length_c   1.000
_cell.angle_alpha   90.00
_cell.angle_beta   90.00
_cell.angle_gamma   90.00
#
_symmetry.space_group_name_H-M   'P 1'
#
loop_
_entity.id
_entity.type
_entity.pdbx_description
1 polymer ?
#
loop_
_entity_poly.entity_id
_entity_poly.type
_entity_poly.pdbx_seq_one_letter_code
_entity_poly.pdbx_strand_id
1 'polypeptide(L)'
;MEEITIKDVARICGVGVSTVSRAINNHPDINPETKEMIIRVIKENNYVPNNSARNLKRQDAKAIAVLVKGINNSFFGQMIKVLEEEIKEKSYAMVLRHVDYDQDEVEVALKLVKEKRLCGIIFLGGYLVHSEKKLAQL
;
A
#
# COMPACT_ATOMS: atom_id res chain seq x y z
N MET A 1 -17.90 -18.84 6.64
CA MET A 1 -17.66 -18.98 5.19
C MET A 1 -16.16 -19.04 5.00
N GLU A 2 -15.65 -20.13 4.41
CA GLU A 2 -14.23 -20.20 4.09
C GLU A 2 -13.93 -19.19 2.97
N GLU A 3 -12.98 -18.29 3.22
CA GLU A 3 -12.50 -17.36 2.19
C GLU A 3 -11.76 -18.16 1.10
N ILE A 4 -12.22 -18.02 -0.14
CA ILE A 4 -11.56 -18.63 -1.29
C ILE A 4 -10.17 -18.04 -1.47
N THR A 5 -9.18 -18.88 -1.71
CA THR A 5 -7.78 -18.48 -1.88
C THR A 5 -7.35 -18.54 -3.35
N ILE A 6 -6.20 -17.93 -3.69
CA ILE A 6 -5.61 -18.05 -5.04
C ILE A 6 -5.34 -19.51 -5.44
N LYS A 7 -5.07 -20.40 -4.47
CA LYS A 7 -4.90 -21.84 -4.71
C LYS A 7 -6.20 -22.51 -5.12
N ASP A 8 -7.32 -22.07 -4.55
CA ASP A 8 -8.64 -22.58 -4.90
C ASP A 8 -9.05 -22.12 -6.28
N VAL A 9 -8.81 -20.85 -6.64
CA VAL A 9 -9.02 -20.35 -8.01
C VAL A 9 -8.19 -21.15 -9.01
N ALA A 10 -6.92 -21.41 -8.71
CA ALA A 10 -6.04 -22.21 -9.57
C ALA A 10 -6.57 -23.64 -9.76
N ARG A 11 -7.05 -24.27 -8.69
CA ARG A 11 -7.66 -25.61 -8.71
C ARG A 11 -8.94 -25.64 -9.55
N ILE A 12 -9.83 -24.67 -9.39
CA ILE A 12 -11.09 -24.57 -10.15
C ILE A 12 -10.81 -24.38 -11.65
N CYS A 13 -9.82 -23.55 -11.99
CA CYS A 13 -9.44 -23.29 -13.38
C CYS A 13 -8.55 -24.38 -13.99
N GLY A 14 -8.06 -25.35 -13.22
CA GLY A 14 -7.13 -26.38 -13.70
C GLY A 14 -5.77 -25.82 -14.13
N VAL A 15 -5.32 -24.71 -13.56
CA VAL A 15 -4.05 -24.02 -13.91
C VAL A 15 -3.15 -23.82 -12.68
N GLY A 16 -1.90 -23.48 -12.92
CA GLY A 16 -0.98 -23.14 -11.83
C GLY A 16 -1.30 -21.79 -11.17
N VAL A 17 -0.96 -21.65 -9.88
CA VAL A 17 -1.09 -20.39 -9.12
C VAL A 17 -0.37 -19.22 -9.81
N SER A 18 0.78 -19.48 -10.44
CA SER A 18 1.52 -18.49 -11.24
C SER A 18 0.71 -17.98 -12.43
N THR A 19 -0.06 -18.85 -13.09
CA THR A 19 -0.94 -18.51 -14.21
C THR A 19 -2.09 -17.62 -13.74
N VAL A 20 -2.72 -17.95 -12.60
CA VAL A 20 -3.75 -17.11 -11.97
C VAL A 20 -3.19 -15.72 -11.62
N SER A 21 -2.00 -15.68 -11.03
CA SER A 21 -1.32 -14.43 -10.70
C SER A 21 -1.02 -13.59 -11.95
N ARG A 22 -0.60 -14.19 -13.06
CA ARG A 22 -0.39 -13.49 -14.34
C ARG A 22 -1.69 -12.93 -14.91
N ALA A 23 -2.79 -13.69 -14.82
CA ALA A 23 -4.12 -13.23 -15.25
C ALA A 23 -4.57 -11.98 -14.49
N ILE A 24 -4.48 -12.02 -13.17
CA ILE A 24 -4.85 -10.90 -12.29
C ILE A 24 -4.00 -9.66 -12.58
N ASN A 25 -2.73 -9.85 -12.95
CA ASN A 25 -1.77 -8.78 -13.19
C ASN A 25 -1.71 -8.29 -14.64
N ASN A 26 -2.58 -8.75 -15.52
CA ASN A 26 -2.56 -8.44 -16.95
C ASN A 26 -1.18 -8.68 -17.62
N HIS A 27 -0.52 -9.78 -17.24
CA HIS A 27 0.80 -10.08 -17.79
C HIS A 27 0.69 -10.32 -19.31
N PRO A 28 1.60 -9.77 -20.14
CA PRO A 28 1.49 -9.86 -21.59
C PRO A 28 1.56 -11.29 -22.15
N ASP A 29 2.24 -12.19 -21.43
CA ASP A 29 2.46 -13.57 -21.87
C ASP A 29 1.29 -14.52 -21.55
N ILE A 30 0.18 -14.03 -20.97
CA ILE A 30 -0.96 -14.90 -20.69
C ILE A 30 -1.85 -15.04 -21.91
N ASN A 31 -2.24 -16.29 -22.21
CA ASN A 31 -3.23 -16.56 -23.25
C ASN A 31 -4.56 -15.85 -22.92
N PRO A 32 -5.16 -15.11 -23.87
CA PRO A 32 -6.40 -14.37 -23.67
C PRO A 32 -7.56 -15.22 -23.17
N GLU A 33 -7.77 -16.41 -23.72
CA GLU A 33 -8.85 -17.33 -23.33
C GLU A 33 -8.67 -17.81 -21.88
N THR A 34 -7.44 -18.18 -21.53
CA THR A 34 -7.09 -18.59 -20.15
C THR A 34 -7.32 -17.44 -19.18
N LYS A 35 -6.97 -16.21 -19.55
CA LYS A 35 -7.21 -15.02 -18.74
C LYS A 35 -8.71 -14.79 -18.51
N GLU A 36 -9.53 -14.84 -19.55
CA GLU A 36 -10.98 -14.66 -19.45
C GLU A 36 -11.62 -15.71 -18.55
N MET A 37 -11.22 -16.98 -18.69
CA MET A 37 -11.68 -18.07 -17.83
C MET A 37 -11.37 -17.77 -16.36
N ILE A 38 -10.12 -17.38 -16.05
CA ILE A 38 -9.69 -17.09 -14.68
C ILE A 38 -10.46 -15.90 -14.11
N ILE A 39 -10.62 -14.81 -14.87
CA ILE A 39 -11.36 -13.61 -14.44
C ILE A 39 -12.83 -13.93 -14.16
N ARG A 40 -13.44 -14.81 -14.96
CA ARG A 40 -14.80 -15.30 -14.73
C ARG A 40 -14.91 -16.04 -13.39
N VAL A 41 -14.03 -17.02 -13.14
CA VAL A 41 -14.00 -17.79 -11.89
C VAL A 41 -13.78 -16.89 -10.68
N ILE A 42 -12.90 -15.88 -10.79
CA ILE A 42 -12.66 -14.88 -9.76
C ILE A 42 -13.94 -14.12 -9.41
N LYS A 43 -14.71 -13.68 -10.43
CA LYS A 43 -15.98 -12.96 -10.23
C LYS A 43 -17.07 -13.84 -9.63
N GLU A 44 -17.24 -15.06 -10.15
CA GLU A 44 -18.26 -16.01 -9.71
C GLU A 44 -18.07 -16.42 -8.24
N ASN A 45 -16.82 -16.49 -7.79
CA ASN A 45 -16.50 -16.90 -6.43
C ASN A 45 -16.19 -15.71 -5.50
N ASN A 46 -16.40 -14.47 -5.92
CA ASN A 46 -16.09 -13.26 -5.16
C ASN A 46 -14.65 -13.24 -4.59
N TYR A 47 -13.70 -13.84 -5.32
CA TYR A 47 -12.32 -13.87 -4.88
C TYR A 47 -11.72 -12.46 -4.93
N VAL A 48 -11.26 -11.97 -3.78
CA VAL A 48 -10.52 -10.71 -3.68
C VAL A 48 -9.03 -11.02 -3.53
N PRO A 49 -8.19 -10.59 -4.49
CA PRO A 49 -6.74 -10.79 -4.38
C PRO A 49 -6.19 -10.19 -3.09
N ASN A 50 -5.55 -11.01 -2.27
CA ASN A 50 -4.93 -10.55 -1.04
C ASN A 50 -3.68 -9.72 -1.36
N ASN A 51 -3.85 -8.39 -1.35
CA ASN A 51 -2.77 -7.44 -1.60
C ASN A 51 -1.67 -7.47 -0.51
N SER A 52 -1.96 -7.99 0.68
CA SER A 52 -0.96 -8.13 1.75
C SER A 52 0.11 -9.17 1.40
N ALA A 53 -0.28 -10.32 0.82
CA ALA A 53 0.66 -11.31 0.29
C ALA A 53 1.46 -10.79 -0.91
N ARG A 54 0.87 -9.86 -1.68
CA ARG A 54 1.49 -9.19 -2.81
C ARG A 54 2.51 -8.15 -2.36
N ASN A 55 2.24 -7.44 -1.27
CA ASN A 55 3.15 -6.47 -0.67
C ASN A 55 4.36 -7.15 -0.01
N LEU A 56 4.23 -8.37 0.48
CA LEU A 56 5.36 -9.19 0.95
C LEU A 56 6.33 -9.59 -0.18
N LYS A 57 5.83 -9.85 -1.40
CA LYS A 57 6.67 -10.11 -2.59
C LYS A 57 7.21 -8.84 -3.26
N ARG A 58 6.55 -7.68 -3.08
CA ARG A 58 7.05 -6.38 -3.47
C ARG A 58 7.91 -5.79 -2.35
N GLN A 59 9.02 -6.45 -2.02
CA GLN A 59 10.06 -5.86 -1.16
C GLN A 59 10.65 -4.56 -1.72
N ASP A 60 10.23 -4.15 -2.92
CA ASP A 60 10.67 -2.94 -3.63
C ASP A 60 9.60 -1.85 -3.71
N ALA A 61 8.44 -1.99 -3.06
CA ALA A 61 7.45 -0.90 -3.05
C ALA A 61 8.02 0.26 -2.23
N LYS A 62 8.58 1.23 -2.93
CA LYS A 62 8.97 2.51 -2.35
C LYS A 62 7.73 3.15 -1.73
N ALA A 63 7.78 3.43 -0.44
CA ALA A 63 6.67 4.02 0.29
C ALA A 63 7.03 5.43 0.78
N ILE A 64 6.04 6.32 0.76
CA ILE A 64 6.12 7.65 1.34
C ILE A 64 5.19 7.68 2.54
N ALA A 65 5.69 8.05 3.71
CA ALA A 65 4.88 8.25 4.89
C ALA A 65 4.35 9.69 4.94
N VAL A 66 3.06 9.84 5.25
CA VAL A 66 2.42 11.11 5.52
C VAL A 66 1.98 11.11 6.98
N LEU A 67 2.65 11.87 7.82
CA LEU A 67 2.34 12.02 9.24
C LEU A 67 1.46 13.27 9.41
N VAL A 68 0.30 13.09 10.03
CA VAL A 68 -0.68 14.18 10.21
C VAL A 68 -0.89 14.43 11.70
N LYS A 69 -0.58 15.63 12.16
CA LYS A 69 -0.89 16.12 13.51
C LYS A 69 -2.07 17.08 13.42
N GLY A 70 -3.17 16.74 14.11
CA GLY A 70 -4.41 17.52 14.01
C GLY A 70 -5.34 17.09 12.88
N ILE A 71 -5.61 15.81 12.77
CA ILE A 71 -6.44 15.17 11.71
C ILE A 71 -7.86 15.75 11.60
N ASN A 72 -8.38 16.36 12.67
CA ASN A 72 -9.71 17.00 12.66
C ASN A 72 -9.78 18.30 11.86
N ASN A 73 -8.65 18.79 11.33
CA ASN A 73 -8.63 19.96 10.48
C ASN A 73 -8.97 19.55 9.03
N SER A 74 -10.11 20.04 8.52
CA SER A 74 -10.58 19.78 7.15
C SER A 74 -9.58 20.19 6.06
N PHE A 75 -8.71 21.17 6.36
CA PHE A 75 -7.63 21.58 5.47
C PHE A 75 -6.66 20.43 5.17
N PHE A 76 -6.27 19.65 6.17
CA PHE A 76 -5.41 18.49 5.95
C PHE A 76 -6.09 17.39 5.15
N GLY A 77 -7.41 17.22 5.29
CA GLY A 77 -8.16 16.25 4.50
C GLY A 77 -8.04 16.47 2.99
N GLN A 78 -8.11 17.72 2.54
CA GLN A 78 -7.92 18.07 1.13
C GLN A 78 -6.47 17.84 0.67
N MET A 79 -5.49 18.21 1.49
CA MET A 79 -4.07 17.96 1.17
C MET A 79 -3.76 16.48 1.07
N ILE A 80 -4.28 15.66 1.98
CA ILE A 80 -4.08 14.21 1.97
C ILE A 80 -4.61 13.60 0.67
N LYS A 81 -5.79 14.03 0.21
CA LYS A 81 -6.38 13.55 -1.04
C LYS A 81 -5.48 13.84 -2.24
N VAL A 82 -4.98 15.07 -2.36
CA VAL A 82 -4.07 15.46 -3.44
C VAL A 82 -2.76 14.66 -3.37
N LEU A 83 -2.20 14.52 -2.16
CA LEU A 83 -0.98 13.72 -1.96
C LEU A 83 -1.18 12.25 -2.31
N GLU A 84 -2.34 11.67 -2.00
CA GLU A 84 -2.65 10.29 -2.35
C GLU A 84 -2.66 10.08 -3.87
N GLU A 85 -3.31 10.99 -4.62
CA GLU A 85 -3.37 10.96 -6.06
C GLU A 85 -1.96 11.08 -6.68
N GLU A 86 -1.17 12.06 -6.28
CA GLU A 86 0.19 12.30 -6.77
C GLU A 86 1.18 11.15 -6.44
N ILE A 87 1.13 10.64 -5.21
CA ILE A 87 1.97 9.54 -4.76
C ILE A 87 1.65 8.27 -5.57
N LYS A 88 0.36 8.01 -5.80
CA LYS A 88 -0.11 6.87 -6.58
C LYS A 88 0.29 6.96 -8.05
N GLU A 89 0.15 8.12 -8.68
CA GLU A 89 0.57 8.35 -10.07
C GLU A 89 2.05 8.04 -10.27
N LYS A 90 2.88 8.36 -9.29
CA LYS A 90 4.32 8.08 -9.30
C LYS A 90 4.67 6.64 -8.89
N SER A 91 3.66 5.76 -8.75
CA SER A 91 3.83 4.35 -8.36
C SER A 91 4.47 4.13 -6.99
N TYR A 92 4.30 5.07 -6.08
CA TYR A 92 4.66 4.90 -4.67
C TYR A 92 3.45 4.41 -3.86
N ALA A 93 3.74 3.73 -2.74
CA ALA A 93 2.72 3.45 -1.72
C ALA A 93 2.65 4.61 -0.73
N MET A 94 1.45 5.03 -0.35
CA MET A 94 1.28 6.00 0.73
C MET A 94 1.01 5.30 2.06
N VAL A 95 1.71 5.72 3.11
CA VAL A 95 1.47 5.30 4.50
C VAL A 95 1.01 6.50 5.28
N LEU A 96 -0.30 6.59 5.53
CA LEU A 96 -0.86 7.66 6.35
C LEU A 96 -0.77 7.28 7.84
N ARG A 97 -0.22 8.18 8.66
CA ARG A 97 -0.12 8.00 10.11
C ARG A 97 -0.59 9.26 10.84
N HIS A 98 -1.56 9.06 11.71
CA HIS A 98 -1.95 10.10 12.66
C HIS A 98 -0.94 10.18 13.81
N VAL A 99 -0.62 11.40 14.21
CA VAL A 99 0.24 11.72 15.36
C VAL A 99 -0.60 12.49 16.36
N ASP A 100 -0.68 12.00 17.59
CA ASP A 100 -1.42 12.68 18.65
C ASP A 100 -0.70 13.97 19.07
N TYR A 101 -1.45 14.91 19.70
CA TYR A 101 -0.91 16.22 20.04
C TYR A 101 0.24 16.17 21.04
N ASP A 102 0.26 15.16 21.92
CA ASP A 102 1.28 14.94 22.94
C ASP A 102 2.48 14.13 22.44
N GLN A 103 2.41 13.58 21.22
CA GLN A 103 3.48 12.81 20.61
C GLN A 103 4.45 13.69 19.84
N ASP A 104 5.74 13.30 19.86
CA ASP A 104 6.76 13.87 18.99
C ASP A 104 6.69 13.20 17.61
N GLU A 105 6.36 13.97 16.59
CA GLU A 105 6.19 13.47 15.22
C GLU A 105 7.49 12.90 14.63
N VAL A 106 8.65 13.40 15.05
CA VAL A 106 9.95 12.87 14.59
C VAL A 106 10.21 11.49 15.21
N GLU A 107 9.85 11.28 16.46
CA GLU A 107 9.96 9.95 17.08
C GLU A 107 9.02 8.93 16.43
N VAL A 108 7.81 9.34 16.07
CA VAL A 108 6.87 8.48 15.32
C VAL A 108 7.45 8.15 13.95
N ALA A 109 8.03 9.12 13.26
CA ALA A 109 8.67 8.94 11.96
C ALA A 109 9.86 7.96 12.05
N LEU A 110 10.74 8.11 13.03
CA LEU A 110 11.88 7.20 13.25
C LEU A 110 11.45 5.75 13.49
N LYS A 111 10.33 5.53 14.19
CA LYS A 111 9.75 4.19 14.35
C LYS A 111 9.28 3.63 13.01
N LEU A 112 8.57 4.44 12.23
CA LEU A 112 8.08 4.04 10.90
C LEU A 112 9.22 3.70 9.93
N VAL A 113 10.30 4.46 9.93
CA VAL A 113 11.49 4.17 9.10
C VAL A 113 12.09 2.81 9.43
N LYS A 114 12.11 2.42 10.72
CA LYS A 114 12.61 1.11 11.14
C LYS A 114 11.69 -0.05 10.75
N GLU A 115 10.38 0.19 10.74
CA GLU A 115 9.37 -0.83 10.44
C GLU A 115 9.12 -1.00 8.94
N LYS A 116 9.32 0.05 8.17
CA LYS A 116 8.99 0.11 6.74
C LYS A 116 10.13 0.71 5.92
N ARG A 117 10.27 0.25 4.70
CA ARG A 117 11.20 0.84 3.73
C ARG A 117 10.60 2.11 3.15
N LEU A 118 10.77 3.22 3.85
CA LEU A 118 10.33 4.53 3.39
C LEU A 118 11.41 5.16 2.52
N CYS A 119 10.98 5.85 1.46
CA CYS A 119 11.84 6.70 0.62
C CYS A 119 11.61 8.19 0.88
N GLY A 120 10.62 8.54 1.70
CA GLY A 120 10.35 9.91 2.10
C GLY A 120 9.29 9.98 3.18
N ILE A 121 9.28 11.11 3.89
CA ILE A 121 8.31 11.43 4.93
C ILE A 121 7.81 12.84 4.69
N ILE A 122 6.49 13.02 4.79
CA ILE A 122 5.81 14.31 4.71
C ILE A 122 5.14 14.56 6.07
N PHE A 123 5.42 15.69 6.68
CA PHE A 123 4.77 16.13 7.90
C PHE A 123 3.69 17.16 7.57
N LEU A 124 2.46 16.89 8.01
CA LEU A 124 1.32 17.82 7.92
C LEU A 124 0.93 18.28 9.33
N GLY A 125 1.14 19.53 9.62
CA GLY A 125 1.00 20.07 10.95
C GLY A 125 2.18 19.72 11.85
N GLY A 126 2.06 20.00 13.15
CA GLY A 126 3.10 19.71 14.12
C GLY A 126 3.94 20.94 14.51
N TYR A 127 5.10 20.70 15.08
CA TYR A 127 6.00 21.76 15.48
C TYR A 127 6.87 22.23 14.32
N LEU A 128 7.12 23.55 14.24
CA LEU A 128 7.95 24.12 13.19
C LEU A 128 9.46 23.94 13.45
N VAL A 129 9.83 23.61 14.68
CA VAL A 129 11.23 23.49 15.11
C VAL A 129 11.46 22.12 15.75
N HIS A 130 12.34 21.35 15.14
CA HIS A 130 12.79 20.06 15.66
C HIS A 130 14.29 20.08 15.95
N SER A 131 14.72 19.21 16.86
CA SER A 131 16.15 19.02 17.13
C SER A 131 16.85 18.50 15.86
N GLU A 132 17.89 19.22 15.41
CA GLU A 132 18.73 18.81 14.26
C GLU A 132 19.28 17.39 14.44
N LYS A 133 19.65 17.01 15.66
CA LYS A 133 20.14 15.69 16.01
C LYS A 133 19.09 14.58 15.77
N LYS A 134 17.81 14.88 15.98
CA LYS A 134 16.72 13.92 15.69
C LYS A 134 16.44 13.84 14.20
N LEU A 135 16.42 14.98 13.50
CA LEU A 135 16.21 15.03 12.05
C LEU A 135 17.31 14.31 11.26
N ALA A 136 18.55 14.41 11.72
CA ALA A 136 19.68 13.72 11.08
C ALA A 136 19.61 12.17 11.15
N GLN A 137 18.66 11.61 11.90
CA GLN A 137 18.43 10.16 12.00
C GLN A 137 17.32 9.66 11.05
N LEU A 138 16.57 10.55 10.41
CA LEU A 138 15.57 10.24 9.38
C LEU A 138 16.24 10.07 8.02
#